data_58fb2df7906264ad89eb39a0c9cc5e9c
#
_entry.id   58fb2df7906264ad89eb39a0c9cc5e9c
#
_cell.length_a   1.000
_cell.length_b   1.000
_cell.length_c   1.000
_cell.angle_alpha   90.00
_cell.angle_beta   90.00
_cell.angle_gamma   90.00
#
_symmetry.space_group_name_H-M   'P 1'
#
loop_
_entity.id
_entity.type
_entity.pdbx_description
1 polymer ?
#
loop_
_entity_poly.entity_id
_entity_poly.type
_entity_poly.pdbx_seq_one_letter_code
_entity_poly.pdbx_strand_id
1 'polypeptide(L)' 'STCYLSYLFKKTTGMNFIKYLTSYRVDMAKNLLRTTKLKVGNICEMVGYSNVSYFCQIFKNHTGMTPAQFRGSKL' A
#
# COMPACT_ATOMS: atom_id res chain seq x y z
N SER A 1 -8.27 19.83 -5.71
CA SER A 1 -8.21 18.67 -6.61
C SER A 1 -6.98 17.82 -6.33
N THR A 2 -7.02 16.58 -6.73
CA THR A 2 -5.89 15.66 -6.56
C THR A 2 -4.62 16.20 -7.27
N CYS A 3 -4.78 16.79 -8.45
CA CYS A 3 -3.66 17.35 -9.20
C CYS A 3 -3.00 18.52 -8.46
N TYR A 4 -3.81 19.37 -7.85
CA TYR A 4 -3.30 20.51 -7.09
C TYR A 4 -2.56 20.05 -5.84
N LEU A 5 -3.13 19.10 -5.11
CA LEU A 5 -2.50 18.54 -3.91
C LEU A 5 -1.18 17.85 -4.26
N SER A 6 -1.15 17.11 -5.36
CA SER A 6 0.07 16.45 -5.83
C SER A 6 1.17 17.46 -6.17
N TYR A 7 0.79 18.55 -6.83
CA TYR A 7 1.72 19.63 -7.17
C TYR A 7 2.32 20.26 -5.90
N LEU A 8 1.46 20.61 -4.94
CA LEU A 8 1.92 21.23 -3.69
C LEU A 8 2.80 20.29 -2.89
N PHE A 9 2.43 19.03 -2.80
CA PHE A 9 3.18 18.03 -2.06
C PHE A 9 4.59 17.88 -2.64
N LYS A 10 4.70 17.76 -3.96
CA LYS A 10 5.99 17.61 -4.62
C LYS A 10 6.85 18.86 -4.44
N LYS A 11 6.25 20.04 -4.56
CA LYS A 11 6.95 21.30 -4.39
C LYS A 11 7.49 21.46 -2.98
N THR A 12 6.71 21.02 -1.97
CA THR A 12 7.06 21.18 -0.56
C THR A 12 8.07 20.13 -0.08
N THR A 13 7.90 18.87 -0.50
CA THR A 13 8.68 17.73 0.01
C THR A 13 9.67 17.17 -1.00
N GLY A 14 9.55 17.52 -2.29
CA GLY A 14 10.32 16.92 -3.36
C GLY A 14 9.84 15.53 -3.77
N MET A 15 8.78 15.01 -3.15
CA MET A 15 8.25 13.68 -3.42
C MET A 15 6.97 13.74 -4.24
N ASN A 16 6.75 12.71 -5.06
CA ASN A 16 5.50 12.53 -5.78
C ASN A 16 4.43 12.06 -4.79
N PHE A 17 3.29 12.77 -4.73
CA PHE A 17 2.21 12.46 -3.79
C PHE A 17 1.69 11.03 -3.97
N ILE A 18 1.51 10.59 -5.23
CA ILE A 18 0.99 9.23 -5.50
C ILE A 18 1.96 8.17 -4.99
N LYS A 19 3.26 8.36 -5.21
CA LYS A 19 4.28 7.42 -4.70
C LYS A 19 4.28 7.38 -3.18
N TYR A 20 4.19 8.53 -2.54
CA TYR A 20 4.12 8.62 -1.09
C TYR A 20 2.89 7.88 -0.55
N LEU A 21 1.72 8.15 -1.14
CA LEU A 21 0.49 7.51 -0.72
C LEU A 21 0.54 6.01 -0.90
N THR A 22 1.10 5.53 -2.02
CA THR A 22 1.25 4.10 -2.28
C THR A 22 2.15 3.45 -1.24
N SER A 23 3.29 4.06 -0.93
CA SER A 23 4.20 3.55 0.09
C SER A 23 3.53 3.49 1.46
N TYR A 24 2.77 4.52 1.81
CA TYR A 24 2.03 4.58 3.06
C TYR A 24 1.00 3.45 3.16
N ARG A 25 0.24 3.24 2.07
CA ARG A 25 -0.77 2.17 2.03
C ARG A 25 -0.15 0.79 2.12
N VAL A 26 0.98 0.57 1.43
CA VAL A 26 1.70 -0.70 1.50
C VAL A 26 2.23 -0.95 2.92
N ASP A 27 2.77 0.07 3.57
CA ASP A 27 3.26 -0.05 4.94
C ASP A 27 2.13 -0.39 5.92
N MET A 28 0.96 0.23 5.75
CA MET A 28 -0.22 -0.12 6.54
C MET A 28 -0.63 -1.57 6.33
N ALA A 29 -0.61 -2.02 5.06
CA ALA A 29 -0.95 -3.41 4.74
C ALA A 29 0.03 -4.39 5.37
N LYS A 30 1.33 -4.08 5.35
CA LYS A 30 2.35 -4.90 6.02
C LYS A 30 2.04 -5.06 7.50
N ASN A 31 1.70 -3.96 8.16
CA ASN A 31 1.37 -3.99 9.58
C ASN A 31 0.16 -4.86 9.86
N LEU A 32 -0.91 -4.70 9.08
CA LEU A 32 -2.12 -5.50 9.24
C LEU A 32 -1.87 -6.98 8.95
N LEU A 33 -1.05 -7.30 7.96
CA LEU A 33 -0.69 -8.68 7.66
C LEU A 33 0.07 -9.34 8.80
N ARG A 34 0.90 -8.58 9.51
CA ARG A 34 1.70 -9.09 10.64
C ARG A 34 0.91 -9.19 11.93
N THR A 35 0.00 -8.25 12.17
CA THR A 35 -0.64 -8.11 13.49
C THR A 35 -2.06 -8.63 13.53
N THR A 36 -2.66 -9.03 12.40
CA THR A 36 -4.04 -9.51 12.36
C THR A 36 -4.14 -10.77 11.53
N LYS A 37 -5.31 -11.43 11.63
CA LYS A 37 -5.67 -12.57 10.78
C LYS A 37 -6.69 -12.19 9.71
N LEU A 38 -6.83 -10.88 9.45
CA LEU A 38 -7.76 -10.39 8.44
C LEU A 38 -7.41 -10.94 7.07
N LYS A 39 -8.44 -11.19 6.26
CA LYS A 39 -8.25 -11.67 4.89
C LYS A 39 -7.62 -10.56 4.04
N VAL A 40 -6.83 -10.96 3.06
CA VAL A 40 -6.17 -10.03 2.15
C VAL A 40 -7.16 -9.05 1.51
N GLY A 41 -8.35 -9.53 1.12
CA GLY A 41 -9.38 -8.67 0.55
C GLY A 41 -9.84 -7.58 1.51
N ASN A 42 -9.98 -7.90 2.79
CA ASN A 42 -10.37 -6.92 3.79
C ASN A 42 -9.25 -5.89 4.02
N ILE A 43 -8.02 -6.35 4.07
CA ILE A 43 -6.86 -5.46 4.20
C ILE A 43 -6.77 -4.52 3.00
N CYS A 44 -6.99 -5.05 1.81
CA CYS A 44 -7.04 -4.27 0.57
C CYS A 44 -7.98 -3.06 0.70
N GLU A 45 -9.21 -3.31 1.14
CA GLU A 45 -10.20 -2.25 1.33
C GLU A 45 -9.77 -1.28 2.43
N MET A 46 -9.28 -1.80 3.54
CA MET A 46 -8.89 -0.97 4.69
C MET A 46 -7.77 0.02 4.35
N VAL A 47 -6.86 -0.37 3.47
CA VAL A 47 -5.76 0.52 3.08
C VAL A 47 -6.09 1.37 1.86
N GLY A 48 -7.32 1.26 1.31
CA GLY A 48 -7.81 2.19 0.31
C GLY A 48 -7.88 1.69 -1.12
N TYR A 49 -7.77 0.38 -1.35
CA TYR A 49 -7.89 -0.19 -2.70
C TYR A 49 -9.22 -0.93 -2.84
N SER A 50 -9.83 -0.79 -4.01
CA SER A 50 -11.09 -1.48 -4.33
C SER A 50 -10.88 -2.77 -5.10
N ASN A 51 -9.71 -2.95 -5.72
CA ASN A 51 -9.40 -4.11 -6.57
C ASN A 51 -8.27 -4.90 -5.94
N VAL A 52 -8.57 -6.13 -5.51
CA VAL A 52 -7.60 -6.98 -4.83
C VAL A 52 -6.43 -7.35 -5.74
N SER A 53 -6.69 -7.66 -7.01
CA SER A 53 -5.63 -8.02 -7.95
C SER A 53 -4.64 -6.87 -8.12
N TYR A 54 -5.16 -5.66 -8.27
CA TYR A 54 -4.32 -4.46 -8.38
C TYR A 54 -3.51 -4.24 -7.09
N PHE A 55 -4.17 -4.36 -5.94
CA PHE A 55 -3.50 -4.23 -4.64
C PHE A 55 -2.36 -5.23 -4.52
N CYS A 56 -2.59 -6.50 -4.85
CA CYS A 56 -1.57 -7.53 -4.78
C CYS A 56 -0.38 -7.23 -5.69
N GLN A 57 -0.64 -6.68 -6.88
CA GLN A 57 0.42 -6.30 -7.81
C GLN A 57 1.26 -5.15 -7.24
N ILE A 58 0.59 -4.13 -6.71
CA ILE A 58 1.28 -2.99 -6.08
C ILE A 58 2.10 -3.45 -4.88
N PHE A 59 1.51 -4.29 -4.03
CA PHE A 59 2.20 -4.81 -2.85
C PHE A 59 3.45 -5.59 -3.25
N LYS A 60 3.32 -6.47 -4.25
CA LYS A 60 4.46 -7.26 -4.73
C LYS A 60 5.55 -6.37 -5.35
N ASN A 61 5.16 -5.34 -6.09
CA ASN A 61 6.12 -4.41 -6.67
C ASN A 61 6.94 -3.69 -5.60
N HIS A 62 6.31 -3.40 -4.46
CA HIS A 62 6.98 -2.68 -3.37
C HIS A 62 7.77 -3.59 -2.43
N THR A 63 7.33 -4.82 -2.21
CA THR A 63 7.91 -5.70 -1.19
C THR A 63 8.65 -6.90 -1.76
N GLY A 64 8.43 -7.22 -3.03
CA GLY A 64 8.96 -8.43 -3.66
C GLY A 64 8.13 -9.67 -3.39
N MET A 65 7.07 -9.56 -2.59
CA MET A 65 6.20 -10.70 -2.23
C MET A 65 4.74 -10.33 -2.37
N THR A 66 3.89 -11.35 -2.66
CA THR A 66 2.44 -11.14 -2.55
C THR A 66 2.07 -10.95 -1.09
N PRO A 67 0.90 -10.36 -0.79
CA PRO A 67 0.45 -10.26 0.60
C PRO A 67 0.42 -11.59 1.34
N ALA A 68 -0.04 -12.65 0.68
CA ALA A 68 -0.09 -13.98 1.29
C ALA A 68 1.31 -14.49 1.61
N GLN A 69 2.25 -14.33 0.69
CA GLN A 69 3.64 -14.72 0.91
C GLN A 69 4.26 -13.92 2.05
N PHE A 70 3.98 -12.64 2.08
CA PHE A 70 4.49 -11.75 3.13
C PHE A 70 4.00 -12.19 4.51
N ARG A 71 2.71 -12.52 4.63
CA ARG A 71 2.14 -12.99 5.90
C ARG A 71 2.80 -14.28 6.37
N GLY A 72 3.12 -15.18 5.44
CA GLY A 72 3.78 -16.44 5.77
C GLY A 72 5.28 -16.31 6.02
N SER A 73 5.86 -15.16 5.74
CA SER A 73 7.29 -14.93 5.94
C SER A 73 7.58 -14.62 7.41
N LYS A 74 8.83 -14.83 7.84
CA LYS A 74 9.26 -14.52 9.20
C LYS A 74 10.10 -13.24 9.26
N LEU A 75 9.93 -12.41 8.27
CA LEU A 75 10.67 -11.14 8.21
C LEU A 75 10.07 -10.09 9.12
#